data_0415412d2f889e8b81a23d5859079d3e
#
_entry.id   0415412d2f889e8b81a23d5859079d3e
#
_cell.length_a   1.000
_cell.length_b   1.000
_cell.length_c   1.000
_cell.angle_alpha   90.00
_cell.angle_beta   90.00
_cell.angle_gamma   90.00
#
_symmetry.space_group_name_H-M   'P 1'
#
loop_
_entity.id
_entity.type
_entity.pdbx_description
1 polymer ?
#
loop_
_entity_poly.entity_id
_entity_poly.type
_entity_poly.pdbx_seq_one_letter_code
_entity_poly.pdbx_strand_id
1 'polypeptide(L)'
;MYTQALFGGERTIHVGLDIGAPVSTPVYAFDDGKIHSFTDNDEDGSYGPTIVTEHQIMIEGVEQTIWVLHGHLSRASLEVLKVGASIKKGQQIGAMGDEYENGGWPPHVHIQLTFVEPQKPDLPGVVSADNRDDALQTYPDPRNILGQLY
;
A
#
# COMPACT_ATOMS: atom_id res chain seq x y z
N MET A 1 -4.80 8.56 -13.37
CA MET A 1 -3.74 9.60 -13.43
C MET A 1 -4.16 10.75 -12.53
N TYR A 2 -3.39 11.05 -11.51
CA TYR A 2 -3.69 12.14 -10.60
C TYR A 2 -3.35 13.47 -11.26
N THR A 3 -4.24 14.45 -11.14
CA THR A 3 -4.03 15.76 -11.77
C THR A 3 -3.00 16.57 -10.98
N GLN A 4 -2.19 17.34 -11.67
CA GLN A 4 -1.13 18.18 -11.11
C GLN A 4 -1.62 19.12 -9.99
N ALA A 5 -2.89 19.49 -9.99
CA ALA A 5 -3.47 20.40 -9.00
C ALA A 5 -3.45 19.85 -7.56
N LEU A 6 -3.55 18.52 -7.39
CA LEU A 6 -3.54 17.88 -6.06
C LEU A 6 -2.16 17.87 -5.40
N PHE A 7 -1.08 17.94 -6.19
CA PHE A 7 0.29 17.77 -5.71
C PHE A 7 1.21 18.96 -6.01
N GLY A 8 0.62 20.14 -6.33
CA GLY A 8 1.38 21.36 -6.58
C GLY A 8 2.28 21.32 -7.82
N GLY A 9 2.07 20.37 -8.75
CA GLY A 9 2.81 20.26 -10.00
C GLY A 9 4.21 19.66 -9.88
N GLU A 10 4.74 19.48 -8.68
CA GLU A 10 6.10 18.95 -8.47
C GLU A 10 6.14 17.43 -8.33
N ARG A 11 5.03 16.80 -7.94
CA ARG A 11 4.91 15.35 -7.75
C ARG A 11 3.93 14.80 -8.78
N THR A 12 4.46 14.22 -9.84
CA THR A 12 3.67 13.80 -11.01
C THR A 12 3.70 12.30 -11.27
N ILE A 13 4.57 11.56 -10.57
CA ILE A 13 4.73 10.12 -10.76
C ILE A 13 4.11 9.40 -9.57
N HIS A 14 3.04 8.65 -9.86
CA HIS A 14 2.41 7.74 -8.90
C HIS A 14 3.34 6.55 -8.63
N VAL A 15 3.58 6.29 -7.35
CA VAL A 15 4.38 5.15 -6.90
C VAL A 15 3.42 4.11 -6.34
N GLY A 16 3.53 2.88 -6.81
CA GLY A 16 2.62 1.82 -6.42
C GLY A 16 1.57 1.50 -7.48
N LEU A 17 0.52 0.83 -7.07
CA LEU A 17 -0.57 0.35 -7.91
C LEU A 17 -1.90 0.63 -7.25
N ASP A 18 -2.82 1.23 -8.01
CA ASP A 18 -4.20 1.43 -7.58
C ASP A 18 -5.12 0.41 -8.26
N ILE A 19 -5.91 -0.28 -7.47
CA ILE A 19 -6.91 -1.25 -7.96
C ILE A 19 -8.28 -0.80 -7.50
N GLY A 20 -9.11 -0.33 -8.45
CA GLY A 20 -10.49 0.09 -8.20
C GLY A 20 -11.43 -1.09 -8.07
N ALA A 21 -12.29 -1.06 -7.06
CA ALA A 21 -13.36 -2.04 -6.86
C ALA A 21 -14.43 -1.43 -5.93
N PRO A 22 -15.62 -2.06 -5.84
CA PRO A 22 -16.65 -1.56 -4.93
C PRO A 22 -16.20 -1.47 -3.47
N VAL A 23 -16.83 -0.57 -2.71
CA VAL A 23 -16.67 -0.49 -1.24
C VAL A 23 -16.85 -1.87 -0.62
N SER A 24 -16.08 -2.16 0.42
CA SER A 24 -16.07 -3.44 1.14
C SER A 24 -15.48 -4.62 0.36
N THR A 25 -14.90 -4.41 -0.81
CA THR A 25 -14.16 -5.47 -1.50
C THR A 25 -13.02 -5.95 -0.60
N PRO A 26 -12.91 -7.26 -0.32
CA PRO A 26 -11.86 -7.80 0.52
C PRO A 26 -10.46 -7.58 -0.06
N VAL A 27 -9.51 -7.31 0.82
CA VAL A 27 -8.08 -7.22 0.49
C VAL A 27 -7.36 -8.38 1.17
N TYR A 28 -6.58 -9.13 0.41
CA TYR A 28 -5.92 -10.36 0.85
C TYR A 28 -4.41 -10.20 0.89
N ALA A 29 -3.76 -10.91 1.81
CA ALA A 29 -2.30 -11.02 1.83
C ALA A 29 -1.81 -11.77 0.59
N PHE A 30 -0.82 -11.20 -0.11
CA PHE A 30 -0.28 -11.83 -1.32
C PHE A 30 0.62 -13.03 -1.01
N ASP A 31 1.17 -13.10 0.19
CA ASP A 31 2.04 -14.18 0.66
C ASP A 31 2.01 -14.28 2.19
N ASP A 32 2.63 -15.33 2.73
CA ASP A 32 2.83 -15.48 4.16
C ASP A 32 3.67 -14.33 4.71
N GLY A 33 3.38 -13.90 5.91
CA GLY A 33 4.09 -12.80 6.56
C GLY A 33 3.52 -12.45 7.91
N LYS A 34 3.61 -11.18 8.27
CA LYS A 34 3.04 -10.65 9.51
C LYS A 34 2.54 -9.21 9.31
N ILE A 35 1.68 -8.78 10.22
CA ILE A 35 1.27 -7.38 10.33
C ILE A 35 2.43 -6.58 10.93
N HIS A 36 3.00 -5.68 10.16
CA HIS A 36 4.09 -4.82 10.60
C HIS A 36 3.57 -3.63 11.40
N SER A 37 2.64 -2.89 10.81
CA SER A 37 2.06 -1.70 11.41
C SER A 37 0.74 -1.33 10.74
N PHE A 38 -0.05 -0.50 11.39
CA PHE A 38 -1.28 0.04 10.82
C PHE A 38 -1.68 1.33 11.52
N THR A 39 -2.36 2.21 10.82
CA THR A 39 -2.92 3.45 11.37
C THR A 39 -4.02 3.99 10.45
N ASP A 40 -4.80 4.94 10.95
CA ASP A 40 -5.68 5.76 10.13
C ASP A 40 -4.95 7.08 9.80
N ASN A 41 -4.50 7.21 8.56
CA ASN A 41 -3.92 8.45 8.04
C ASN A 41 -5.07 9.39 7.62
N ASP A 42 -5.77 9.96 8.59
CA ASP A 42 -7.05 10.65 8.49
C ASP A 42 -6.93 12.09 7.98
N GLU A 43 -6.07 12.33 7.00
CA GLU A 43 -5.95 13.63 6.33
C GLU A 43 -6.56 13.55 4.93
N ASP A 44 -7.23 14.63 4.50
CA ASP A 44 -7.76 14.73 3.14
C ASP A 44 -6.64 14.54 2.11
N GLY A 45 -6.86 13.63 1.17
CA GLY A 45 -5.88 13.29 0.15
C GLY A 45 -4.79 12.33 0.60
N SER A 46 -4.83 11.84 1.85
CA SER A 46 -3.93 10.81 2.36
C SER A 46 -4.48 9.40 2.12
N TYR A 47 -3.87 8.38 2.74
CA TYR A 47 -4.24 6.98 2.56
C TYR A 47 -5.45 6.53 3.35
N GLY A 48 -5.92 7.33 4.33
CA GLY A 48 -6.91 6.84 5.28
C GLY A 48 -6.40 5.63 6.06
N PRO A 49 -7.28 4.69 6.40
CA PRO A 49 -6.88 3.45 7.08
C PRO A 49 -5.88 2.66 6.24
N THR A 50 -4.73 2.37 6.84
CA THR A 50 -3.55 1.85 6.16
C THR A 50 -2.97 0.68 6.95
N ILE A 51 -2.61 -0.39 6.25
CA ILE A 51 -1.97 -1.57 6.82
C ILE A 51 -0.65 -1.79 6.09
N VAL A 52 0.42 -2.00 6.84
CA VAL A 52 1.70 -2.46 6.31
C VAL A 52 1.93 -3.90 6.74
N THR A 53 2.18 -4.76 5.78
CA THR A 53 2.55 -6.17 6.01
C THR A 53 4.03 -6.36 5.72
N GLU A 54 4.65 -7.32 6.39
CA GLU A 54 6.06 -7.68 6.20
C GLU A 54 6.16 -9.11 5.71
N HIS A 55 6.97 -9.33 4.70
CA HIS A 55 7.14 -10.63 4.06
C HIS A 55 8.62 -10.93 3.80
N GLN A 56 8.97 -12.23 3.87
CA GLN A 56 10.25 -12.74 3.41
C GLN A 56 10.03 -13.37 2.04
N ILE A 57 10.67 -12.86 1.01
CA ILE A 57 10.52 -13.34 -0.36
C ILE A 57 11.88 -13.66 -0.98
N MET A 58 11.87 -14.54 -1.99
CA MET A 58 13.05 -14.84 -2.78
C MET A 58 13.08 -14.00 -4.05
N ILE A 59 14.12 -13.21 -4.23
CA ILE A 59 14.36 -12.43 -5.45
C ILE A 59 15.72 -12.88 -6.00
N GLU A 60 15.72 -13.43 -7.21
CA GLU A 60 16.93 -13.90 -7.88
C GLU A 60 17.79 -14.84 -7.00
N GLY A 61 17.14 -15.73 -6.25
CA GLY A 61 17.78 -16.68 -5.37
C GLY A 61 18.25 -16.13 -4.02
N VAL A 62 17.97 -14.86 -3.73
CA VAL A 62 18.32 -14.21 -2.46
C VAL A 62 17.06 -13.93 -1.65
N GLU A 63 17.03 -14.36 -0.38
CA GLU A 63 15.95 -14.01 0.54
C GLU A 63 16.02 -12.53 0.91
N GLN A 64 14.91 -11.81 0.73
CA GLN A 64 14.79 -10.40 1.06
C GLN A 64 13.52 -10.15 1.85
N THR A 65 13.58 -9.17 2.74
CA THR A 65 12.40 -8.65 3.42
C THR A 65 11.79 -7.55 2.58
N ILE A 66 10.49 -7.62 2.38
CA ILE A 66 9.73 -6.52 1.80
C ILE A 66 8.57 -6.14 2.71
N TRP A 67 8.20 -4.89 2.64
CA TRP A 67 7.01 -4.36 3.31
C TRP A 67 6.02 -3.91 2.24
N VAL A 68 4.75 -4.20 2.47
CA VAL A 68 3.67 -3.86 1.53
C VAL A 68 2.66 -2.98 2.23
N LEU A 69 2.51 -1.77 1.75
CA LEU A 69 1.51 -0.83 2.20
C LEU A 69 0.21 -1.06 1.43
N HIS A 70 -0.90 -1.13 2.16
CA HIS A 70 -2.26 -1.20 1.63
C HIS A 70 -3.02 0.01 2.15
N GLY A 71 -3.31 0.98 1.30
CA GLY A 71 -4.02 2.21 1.65
C GLY A 71 -5.48 2.21 1.22
N HIS A 72 -6.21 3.22 1.70
CA HIS A 72 -7.63 3.47 1.39
C HIS A 72 -8.58 2.37 1.84
N LEU A 73 -8.25 1.75 2.96
CA LEU A 73 -9.06 0.68 3.56
C LEU A 73 -10.22 1.25 4.39
N SER A 74 -11.06 0.36 4.90
CA SER A 74 -12.10 0.72 5.87
C SER A 74 -11.52 0.82 7.30
N ARG A 75 -12.08 1.68 8.14
CA ARG A 75 -11.70 1.78 9.55
C ARG A 75 -11.92 0.47 10.30
N ALA A 76 -12.99 -0.24 9.97
CA ALA A 76 -13.27 -1.57 10.54
C ALA A 76 -12.13 -2.57 10.29
N SER A 77 -11.37 -2.42 9.20
CA SER A 77 -10.22 -3.27 8.90
C SER A 77 -9.14 -3.20 9.99
N LEU A 78 -9.00 -2.06 10.66
CA LEU A 78 -7.97 -1.85 11.68
C LEU A 78 -8.35 -2.42 13.05
N GLU A 79 -9.64 -2.59 13.33
CA GLU A 79 -10.14 -2.93 14.68
C GLU A 79 -9.72 -4.32 15.16
N VAL A 80 -9.48 -5.24 14.23
CA VAL A 80 -9.18 -6.64 14.53
C VAL A 80 -7.70 -6.98 14.42
N LEU A 81 -6.87 -6.01 14.05
CA LEU A 81 -5.45 -6.24 13.79
C LEU A 81 -4.61 -6.17 15.05
N LYS A 82 -3.50 -6.91 15.03
CA LYS A 82 -2.45 -6.84 16.04
C LYS A 82 -1.09 -6.79 15.35
N VAL A 83 -0.25 -5.85 15.77
CA VAL A 83 1.13 -5.77 15.31
C VAL A 83 1.86 -7.08 15.67
N GLY A 84 2.60 -7.63 14.71
CA GLY A 84 3.31 -8.89 14.86
C GLY A 84 2.48 -10.15 14.60
N ALA A 85 1.16 -10.02 14.40
CA ALA A 85 0.31 -11.18 14.09
C ALA A 85 0.70 -11.81 12.76
N SER A 86 0.83 -13.13 12.75
CA SER A 86 1.12 -13.89 11.52
C SER A 86 -0.07 -13.85 10.57
N ILE A 87 0.22 -13.72 9.28
CA ILE A 87 -0.76 -13.80 8.20
C ILE A 87 -0.33 -14.86 7.19
N LYS A 88 -1.31 -15.47 6.54
CA LYS A 88 -1.09 -16.49 5.51
C LYS A 88 -1.47 -15.94 4.14
N LYS A 89 -0.80 -16.43 3.10
CA LYS A 89 -1.16 -16.17 1.71
C LYS A 89 -2.64 -16.42 1.49
N GLY A 90 -3.34 -15.43 0.92
CA GLY A 90 -4.77 -15.49 0.68
C GLY A 90 -5.66 -15.19 1.89
N GLN A 91 -5.09 -14.92 3.04
CA GLN A 91 -5.86 -14.47 4.21
C GLN A 91 -6.36 -13.05 4.01
N GLN A 92 -7.63 -12.80 4.31
CA GLN A 92 -8.16 -11.45 4.29
C GLN A 92 -7.54 -10.61 5.40
N ILE A 93 -6.96 -9.47 5.03
CA ILE A 93 -6.33 -8.54 5.97
C ILE A 93 -7.13 -7.26 6.17
N GLY A 94 -8.05 -6.96 5.26
CA GLY A 94 -8.89 -5.77 5.33
C GLY A 94 -9.92 -5.75 4.22
N ALA A 95 -10.54 -4.60 4.05
CA ALA A 95 -11.50 -4.33 2.98
C ALA A 95 -11.39 -2.87 2.52
N MET A 96 -11.77 -2.58 1.30
CA MET A 96 -11.75 -1.24 0.73
C MET A 96 -12.76 -0.33 1.44
N GLY A 97 -12.31 0.87 1.81
CA GLY A 97 -13.14 1.89 2.44
C GLY A 97 -13.95 2.71 1.45
N ASP A 98 -14.96 3.42 1.97
CA ASP A 98 -15.68 4.42 1.20
C ASP A 98 -14.96 5.78 1.23
N GLU A 99 -15.46 6.74 0.47
CA GLU A 99 -14.86 8.07 0.34
C GLU A 99 -14.84 8.89 1.66
N TYR A 100 -15.68 8.52 2.63
CA TYR A 100 -15.76 9.23 3.91
C TYR A 100 -14.68 8.81 4.90
N GLU A 101 -14.04 7.66 4.65
CA GLU A 101 -13.01 7.12 5.55
C GLU A 101 -11.65 6.88 4.88
N ASN A 102 -11.60 6.82 3.56
CA ASN A 102 -10.41 6.41 2.81
C ASN A 102 -9.49 7.57 2.35
N GLY A 103 -9.68 8.76 2.88
CA GLY A 103 -8.95 9.96 2.47
C GLY A 103 -9.67 10.80 1.41
N GLY A 104 -10.91 10.50 1.09
CA GLY A 104 -11.75 11.25 0.14
C GLY A 104 -11.63 10.78 -1.32
N TRP A 105 -11.18 9.55 -1.53
CA TRP A 105 -10.94 8.98 -2.86
C TRP A 105 -12.10 8.08 -3.31
N PRO A 106 -12.29 7.91 -4.64
CA PRO A 106 -13.12 6.82 -5.14
C PRO A 106 -12.62 5.47 -4.59
N PRO A 107 -13.52 4.49 -4.32
CA PRO A 107 -13.10 3.22 -3.72
C PRO A 107 -12.04 2.51 -4.54
N HIS A 108 -10.88 2.29 -3.92
CA HIS A 108 -9.75 1.55 -4.49
C HIS A 108 -8.79 1.15 -3.36
N VAL A 109 -7.90 0.22 -3.63
CA VAL A 109 -6.74 -0.05 -2.77
C VAL A 109 -5.48 0.47 -3.46
N HIS A 110 -4.66 1.20 -2.70
CA HIS A 110 -3.31 1.57 -3.12
C HIS A 110 -2.34 0.54 -2.55
N ILE A 111 -1.58 -0.13 -3.41
CA ILE A 111 -0.56 -1.10 -3.02
C ILE A 111 0.81 -0.56 -3.38
N GLN A 112 1.68 -0.45 -2.40
CA GLN A 112 3.04 0.01 -2.59
C GLN A 112 4.02 -0.88 -1.83
N LEU A 113 5.10 -1.27 -2.49
CA LEU A 113 6.15 -2.08 -1.91
C LEU A 113 7.35 -1.22 -1.54
N THR A 114 8.05 -1.61 -0.49
CA THR A 114 9.33 -1.00 -0.13
C THR A 114 10.33 -2.06 0.32
N PHE A 115 11.60 -1.88 -0.06
CA PHE A 115 12.73 -2.66 0.45
C PHE A 115 13.32 -2.06 1.73
N VAL A 116 12.85 -0.88 2.13
CA VAL A 116 13.28 -0.20 3.35
C VAL A 116 12.15 -0.23 4.36
N GLU A 117 12.45 -0.66 5.59
CA GLU A 117 11.45 -0.73 6.65
C GLU A 117 10.83 0.65 6.90
N PRO A 118 9.49 0.78 6.78
CA PRO A 118 8.85 2.06 7.04
C PRO A 118 8.87 2.39 8.55
N GLN A 119 9.18 3.63 8.87
CA GLN A 119 9.20 4.12 10.25
C GLN A 119 7.78 4.30 10.83
N LYS A 120 6.81 4.47 9.94
CA LYS A 120 5.38 4.62 10.24
C LYS A 120 4.59 4.03 9.08
N PRO A 121 3.30 3.69 9.25
CA PRO A 121 2.48 3.15 8.15
C PRO A 121 2.08 4.24 7.15
N ASP A 122 3.08 4.81 6.50
CA ASP A 122 2.96 5.84 5.49
C ASP A 122 4.18 5.79 4.56
N LEU A 123 3.95 5.97 3.28
CA LEU A 123 4.98 6.01 2.24
C LEU A 123 4.66 7.13 1.24
N PRO A 124 5.66 7.70 0.55
CA PRO A 124 5.37 8.68 -0.49
C PRO A 124 4.65 8.01 -1.67
N GLY A 125 3.36 8.28 -1.81
CA GLY A 125 2.52 7.71 -2.88
C GLY A 125 2.79 8.31 -4.26
N VAL A 126 3.41 9.49 -4.31
CA VAL A 126 3.81 10.19 -5.53
C VAL A 126 5.17 10.83 -5.34
N VAL A 127 5.95 10.85 -6.40
CA VAL A 127 7.30 11.46 -6.41
C VAL A 127 7.46 12.39 -7.60
N SER A 128 8.46 13.26 -7.54
CA SER A 128 8.85 14.09 -8.68
C SER A 128 9.57 13.26 -9.75
N ALA A 129 9.60 13.78 -10.98
CA ALA A 129 10.33 13.14 -12.07
C ALA A 129 11.82 12.98 -11.76
N ASP A 130 12.41 13.95 -11.06
CA ASP A 130 13.84 13.93 -10.69
C ASP A 130 14.18 12.80 -9.70
N ASN A 131 13.22 12.39 -8.87
CA ASN A 131 13.39 11.34 -7.87
C ASN A 131 12.92 9.95 -8.35
N ARG A 132 12.52 9.83 -9.61
CA ARG A 132 11.93 8.60 -10.15
C ARG A 132 12.85 7.39 -10.00
N ASP A 133 14.11 7.53 -10.39
CA ASP A 133 15.05 6.40 -10.41
C ASP A 133 15.41 5.94 -8.99
N ASP A 134 15.60 6.87 -8.07
CA ASP A 134 15.81 6.56 -6.65
C ASP A 134 14.58 5.91 -6.02
N ALA A 135 13.40 6.42 -6.36
CA ALA A 135 12.14 5.85 -5.89
C ALA A 135 11.94 4.41 -6.37
N LEU A 136 12.27 4.08 -7.61
CA LEU A 136 12.15 2.72 -8.13
C LEU A 136 13.11 1.72 -7.49
N GLN A 137 14.24 2.18 -6.96
CA GLN A 137 15.16 1.32 -6.20
C GLN A 137 14.61 0.97 -4.81
N THR A 138 13.95 1.92 -4.17
CA THR A 138 13.36 1.75 -2.84
C THR A 138 11.97 1.12 -2.91
N TYR A 139 11.15 1.58 -3.87
CA TYR A 139 9.77 1.17 -4.06
C TYR A 139 9.65 0.44 -5.40
N PRO A 140 9.84 -0.88 -5.42
CA PRO A 140 9.77 -1.64 -6.67
C PRO A 140 8.36 -1.64 -7.24
N ASP A 141 8.27 -1.81 -8.56
CA ASP A 141 6.97 -1.97 -9.22
C ASP A 141 6.26 -3.21 -8.64
N PRO A 142 5.06 -3.08 -8.08
CA PRO A 142 4.33 -4.19 -7.50
C PRO A 142 4.12 -5.36 -8.46
N ARG A 143 4.01 -5.10 -9.75
CA ARG A 143 3.83 -6.15 -10.78
C ARG A 143 5.01 -7.10 -10.87
N ASN A 144 6.20 -6.66 -10.54
CA ASN A 144 7.40 -7.50 -10.55
C ASN A 144 7.37 -8.58 -9.46
N ILE A 145 6.59 -8.37 -8.42
CA ILE A 145 6.51 -9.25 -7.24
C ILE A 145 5.15 -9.94 -7.18
N LEU A 146 4.07 -9.20 -7.39
CA LEU A 146 2.71 -9.73 -7.36
C LEU A 146 2.33 -10.48 -8.63
N GLY A 147 3.13 -10.38 -9.67
CA GLY A 147 2.85 -10.95 -10.97
C GLY A 147 2.00 -10.04 -11.86
N GLN A 148 1.73 -10.52 -13.07
CA GLN A 148 0.94 -9.79 -14.05
C GLN A 148 -0.53 -9.81 -13.62
N LEU A 149 -1.09 -8.62 -13.37
CA LEU A 149 -2.46 -8.47 -12.87
C LEU A 149 -3.50 -8.33 -13.98
N TYR A 150 -3.05 -8.06 -15.19
CA TYR A 150 -3.89 -7.95 -16.41
C TYR A 150 -3.07 -8.10 -17.66
#